data_e006bdb41e429c3ea58d31633d3b9b11
#
_entry.id   e006bdb41e429c3ea58d31633d3b9b11
#
_cell.length_a   1.000
_cell.length_b   1.000
_cell.length_c   1.000
_cell.angle_alpha   90.00
_cell.angle_beta   90.00
_cell.angle_gamma   90.00
#
_symmetry.space_group_name_H-M   'P 1'
#
loop_
_entity.id
_entity.type
_entity.pdbx_description
1 polymer ?
#
loop_
_entity_poly.entity_id
_entity_poly.type
_entity_poly.pdbx_seq_one_letter_code
_entity_poly.pdbx_strand_id
1 'polypeptide(L)'
;MKLLMVAWIHIDRQMILTIHRHVITRLARFSVSHDNAMTWLLHVSQVQQEDRGYYMCQVNTNPMISQVGYLQVVVPPNILDDESTQSAVAVRENQNISLVCKADGFPTPKIMWRREDGQPISVERRKKVTVYEGDSLSLQRISRTEMGAYLCIATNAVPPSVSKRIIVDVEFSPMIWVPNQLVGAPAGTDVTVDCHTEAHPRAISYWVYDNVMVLPTKKYAVTTEENSYRAHMKLTVRNLQTGDFGNYRCISKNSLGETEGSIRLYEIPMPSTSPKATEMKSTANKESVRRVNVSRAIQREVTERPSVVRAQLDRAPERDAAHHVYRAPHPQHASGTSPHRCWQQSFFVIIMLVQMFFIRLV
;
A
#
# COMPACT_ATOMS: atom_id res chain seq x y z
N MET A 1 -12.49 67.37 -22.73
CA MET A 1 -12.21 66.31 -21.72
C MET A 1 -12.08 65.01 -22.47
N LYS A 2 -10.86 64.40 -22.61
CA LYS A 2 -10.72 63.10 -23.27
C LYS A 2 -11.33 62.05 -22.36
N LEU A 3 -12.28 61.27 -22.90
CA LEU A 3 -12.89 60.17 -22.17
C LEU A 3 -11.82 59.09 -21.90
N LEU A 4 -11.56 58.80 -20.62
CA LEU A 4 -10.64 57.74 -20.23
C LEU A 4 -11.28 56.41 -20.60
N MET A 5 -10.61 55.64 -21.45
CA MET A 5 -11.06 54.30 -21.87
C MET A 5 -10.11 53.22 -21.35
N VAL A 6 -10.67 52.19 -20.79
CA VAL A 6 -9.93 51.01 -20.29
C VAL A 6 -10.14 49.86 -21.24
N ALA A 7 -9.08 49.15 -21.60
CA ALA A 7 -9.14 47.91 -22.41
C ALA A 7 -8.46 46.76 -21.69
N TRP A 8 -9.08 45.60 -21.79
CA TRP A 8 -8.45 44.33 -21.41
C TRP A 8 -8.02 43.55 -22.65
N ILE A 9 -6.78 43.09 -22.67
CA ILE A 9 -6.14 42.40 -23.80
C ILE A 9 -5.50 41.14 -23.31
N HIS A 10 -5.75 40.02 -24.00
CA HIS A 10 -4.96 38.76 -23.84
C HIS A 10 -3.75 38.89 -24.76
N ILE A 11 -2.56 39.06 -24.18
CA ILE A 11 -1.34 39.40 -24.93
C ILE A 11 -0.94 38.24 -25.85
N ASP A 12 -0.84 37.02 -25.30
CA ASP A 12 -0.33 35.84 -26.05
C ASP A 12 -1.21 35.52 -27.26
N ARG A 13 -2.51 35.80 -27.18
CA ARG A 13 -3.46 35.58 -28.27
C ARG A 13 -3.69 36.83 -29.14
N GLN A 14 -3.07 37.94 -28.79
CA GLN A 14 -3.26 39.24 -29.45
C GLN A 14 -4.75 39.59 -29.57
N MET A 15 -5.54 39.29 -28.54
CA MET A 15 -6.99 39.43 -28.56
C MET A 15 -7.47 40.50 -27.62
N ILE A 16 -8.22 41.48 -28.15
CA ILE A 16 -8.91 42.48 -27.33
C ILE A 16 -10.16 41.79 -26.72
N LEU A 17 -10.21 41.73 -25.40
CA LEU A 17 -11.32 41.14 -24.66
C LEU A 17 -12.45 42.13 -24.43
N THR A 18 -12.10 43.31 -23.95
CA THR A 18 -13.09 44.37 -23.67
C THR A 18 -12.54 45.74 -24.03
N ILE A 19 -13.44 46.66 -24.38
CA ILE A 19 -13.16 48.08 -24.47
C ILE A 19 -14.18 48.81 -23.60
N HIS A 20 -13.68 49.49 -22.58
CA HIS A 20 -14.48 50.16 -21.56
C HIS A 20 -15.50 49.15 -20.96
N ARG A 21 -16.80 49.38 -21.06
CA ARG A 21 -17.86 48.51 -20.56
C ARG A 21 -18.31 47.42 -21.56
N HIS A 22 -17.76 47.42 -22.75
CA HIS A 22 -18.19 46.54 -23.83
C HIS A 22 -17.23 45.34 -23.97
N VAL A 23 -17.81 44.12 -23.96
CA VAL A 23 -17.09 42.91 -24.30
C VAL A 23 -17.00 42.81 -25.82
N ILE A 24 -15.77 42.73 -26.36
CA ILE A 24 -15.46 42.66 -27.80
C ILE A 24 -15.30 41.22 -28.27
N THR A 25 -14.72 40.37 -27.41
CA THR A 25 -14.53 38.95 -27.73
C THR A 25 -15.86 38.22 -27.89
N ARG A 26 -15.88 37.22 -28.80
CA ARG A 26 -17.05 36.34 -28.99
C ARG A 26 -17.14 35.24 -27.93
N LEU A 27 -16.15 35.12 -27.03
CA LEU A 27 -16.12 34.12 -25.99
C LEU A 27 -17.00 34.56 -24.81
N ALA A 28 -18.17 33.93 -24.67
CA ALA A 28 -19.18 34.32 -23.67
C ALA A 28 -18.70 34.18 -22.21
N ARG A 29 -17.58 33.50 -21.97
CA ARG A 29 -16.98 33.31 -20.63
C ARG A 29 -16.27 34.53 -20.09
N PHE A 30 -16.03 35.56 -20.92
CA PHE A 30 -15.44 36.84 -20.49
C PHE A 30 -16.51 37.89 -20.23
N SER A 31 -16.37 38.56 -19.11
CA SER A 31 -17.20 39.74 -18.79
C SER A 31 -16.38 40.80 -18.05
N VAL A 32 -16.87 42.01 -18.01
CA VAL A 32 -16.21 43.15 -17.37
C VAL A 32 -17.17 43.81 -16.41
N SER A 33 -16.68 44.15 -15.22
CA SER A 33 -17.38 45.05 -14.31
C SER A 33 -16.44 46.20 -13.87
N HIS A 34 -17.04 47.28 -13.42
CA HIS A 34 -16.29 48.37 -12.84
C HIS A 34 -16.99 48.91 -11.60
N ASP A 35 -16.22 49.30 -10.62
CA ASP A 35 -16.69 49.93 -9.40
C ASP A 35 -16.10 51.36 -9.33
N ASN A 36 -16.94 52.32 -9.02
CA ASN A 36 -16.59 53.71 -8.72
C ASN A 36 -15.59 54.39 -9.67
N ALA A 37 -15.66 54.17 -10.98
CA ALA A 37 -14.84 54.75 -12.03
C ALA A 37 -13.31 54.49 -11.92
N MET A 38 -12.83 53.83 -10.86
CA MET A 38 -11.40 53.59 -10.63
C MET A 38 -10.97 52.12 -10.70
N THR A 39 -11.87 51.19 -10.42
CA THR A 39 -11.55 49.74 -10.42
C THR A 39 -12.24 49.04 -11.58
N TRP A 40 -11.47 48.39 -12.43
CA TRP A 40 -11.94 47.62 -13.57
C TRP A 40 -11.59 46.17 -13.37
N LEU A 41 -12.60 45.30 -13.36
CA LEU A 41 -12.44 43.84 -13.15
C LEU A 41 -12.79 43.09 -14.42
N LEU A 42 -11.84 42.26 -14.90
CA LEU A 42 -12.11 41.26 -15.91
C LEU A 42 -12.52 39.97 -15.20
N HIS A 43 -13.67 39.40 -15.57
CA HIS A 43 -14.15 38.14 -15.08
C HIS A 43 -13.98 37.07 -16.15
N VAL A 44 -13.42 35.94 -15.77
CA VAL A 44 -13.29 34.74 -16.62
C VAL A 44 -14.06 33.63 -15.94
N SER A 45 -15.18 33.19 -16.52
CA SER A 45 -16.00 32.08 -16.05
C SER A 45 -15.67 30.82 -16.82
N GLN A 46 -15.87 29.64 -16.22
CA GLN A 46 -15.56 28.34 -16.85
C GLN A 46 -14.16 28.30 -17.47
N VAL A 47 -13.16 28.63 -16.65
CA VAL A 47 -11.76 28.76 -17.08
C VAL A 47 -11.29 27.49 -17.76
N GLN A 48 -10.69 27.62 -18.95
CA GLN A 48 -10.13 26.55 -19.76
C GLN A 48 -8.60 26.67 -19.80
N GLN A 49 -7.91 25.58 -20.13
CA GLN A 49 -6.43 25.58 -20.20
C GLN A 49 -5.89 26.66 -21.14
N GLU A 50 -6.62 26.93 -22.20
CA GLU A 50 -6.31 27.95 -23.21
C GLU A 50 -6.46 29.38 -22.71
N ASP A 51 -7.09 29.62 -21.56
CA ASP A 51 -7.16 30.96 -20.94
C ASP A 51 -5.88 31.31 -20.17
N ARG A 52 -4.94 30.39 -20.07
CA ARG A 52 -3.61 30.65 -19.51
C ARG A 52 -2.87 31.68 -20.37
N GLY A 53 -2.21 32.66 -19.71
CA GLY A 53 -1.39 33.63 -20.41
C GLY A 53 -1.36 34.97 -19.74
N TYR A 54 -0.79 35.94 -20.45
CA TYR A 54 -0.65 37.32 -20.00
C TYR A 54 -1.88 38.14 -20.39
N TYR A 55 -2.43 38.84 -19.39
CA TYR A 55 -3.55 39.75 -19.53
C TYR A 55 -3.07 41.16 -19.23
N MET A 56 -3.36 42.10 -20.11
CA MET A 56 -3.00 43.50 -19.96
C MET A 56 -4.25 44.36 -19.78
N CYS A 57 -4.27 45.11 -18.71
CA CYS A 57 -5.18 46.26 -18.54
C CYS A 57 -4.50 47.50 -19.04
N GLN A 58 -5.11 48.22 -19.96
CA GLN A 58 -4.55 49.39 -20.61
C GLN A 58 -5.51 50.58 -20.51
N VAL A 59 -4.98 51.78 -20.21
CA VAL A 59 -5.73 53.02 -20.13
C VAL A 59 -5.15 54.02 -21.16
N ASN A 60 -6.02 54.63 -21.94
CA ASN A 60 -5.67 55.56 -23.04
C ASN A 60 -5.21 56.94 -22.54
N THR A 61 -4.36 57.02 -21.54
CA THR A 61 -3.71 58.27 -21.06
C THR A 61 -2.60 58.70 -22.01
N ASN A 62 -2.04 59.89 -21.80
CA ASN A 62 -0.85 60.35 -22.49
C ASN A 62 0.21 60.78 -21.45
N PRO A 63 1.28 60.00 -21.24
CA PRO A 63 1.58 58.72 -21.87
C PRO A 63 0.58 57.62 -21.48
N MET A 64 0.46 56.57 -22.32
CA MET A 64 -0.40 55.41 -22.11
C MET A 64 0.07 54.61 -20.88
N ILE A 65 -0.86 54.23 -20.02
CA ILE A 65 -0.59 53.43 -18.83
C ILE A 65 -1.12 52.02 -19.06
N SER A 66 -0.31 51.01 -18.73
CA SER A 66 -0.73 49.59 -18.78
C SER A 66 -0.16 48.82 -17.61
N GLN A 67 -0.88 47.77 -17.21
CA GLN A 67 -0.45 46.79 -16.22
C GLN A 67 -0.71 45.38 -16.76
N VAL A 68 0.26 44.50 -16.56
CA VAL A 68 0.21 43.09 -17.04
C VAL A 68 0.12 42.17 -15.85
N GLY A 69 -0.78 41.17 -15.93
CA GLY A 69 -0.89 40.05 -15.01
C GLY A 69 -0.84 38.73 -15.75
N TYR A 70 -0.34 37.66 -15.12
CA TYR A 70 -0.32 36.33 -15.69
C TYR A 70 -1.37 35.45 -15.01
N LEU A 71 -2.26 34.83 -15.81
CA LEU A 71 -3.21 33.86 -15.37
C LEU A 71 -2.62 32.46 -15.61
N GLN A 72 -2.29 31.77 -14.52
CA GLN A 72 -1.89 30.36 -14.61
C GLN A 72 -3.09 29.45 -14.37
N VAL A 73 -3.43 28.66 -15.38
CA VAL A 73 -4.48 27.62 -15.27
C VAL A 73 -3.80 26.31 -14.91
N VAL A 74 -4.28 25.69 -13.84
CA VAL A 74 -3.82 24.39 -13.37
C VAL A 74 -4.93 23.36 -13.55
N VAL A 75 -4.52 22.09 -13.80
CA VAL A 75 -5.44 20.98 -14.00
C VAL A 75 -5.02 19.86 -13.06
N PRO A 76 -5.94 19.35 -12.20
CA PRO A 76 -5.63 18.24 -11.33
C PRO A 76 -5.22 17.00 -12.13
N PRO A 77 -4.47 16.07 -11.52
CA PRO A 77 -4.06 14.86 -12.19
C PRO A 77 -5.27 13.96 -12.51
N ASN A 78 -5.19 13.29 -13.67
CA ASN A 78 -6.14 12.27 -14.10
C ASN A 78 -5.36 11.08 -14.66
N ILE A 79 -5.65 9.85 -14.22
CA ILE A 79 -4.97 8.64 -14.72
C ILE A 79 -5.63 8.20 -16.01
N LEU A 80 -4.80 7.96 -17.04
CA LEU A 80 -5.23 7.48 -18.35
C LEU A 80 -5.31 5.95 -18.31
N ASP A 81 -6.53 5.43 -18.16
CA ASP A 81 -6.77 3.99 -17.99
C ASP A 81 -6.33 3.18 -19.23
N ASP A 82 -6.55 3.71 -20.41
CA ASP A 82 -6.21 3.05 -21.69
C ASP A 82 -4.69 2.92 -21.92
N GLU A 83 -3.89 3.84 -21.35
CA GLU A 83 -2.44 3.85 -21.44
C GLU A 83 -1.76 3.21 -20.21
N SER A 84 -2.55 2.82 -19.23
CA SER A 84 -2.06 2.27 -17.97
C SER A 84 -2.38 0.78 -17.88
N THR A 85 -1.55 0.05 -17.12
CA THR A 85 -1.77 -1.38 -16.83
C THR A 85 -3.17 -1.61 -16.26
N GLN A 86 -3.82 -2.69 -16.68
CA GLN A 86 -5.14 -3.09 -16.20
C GLN A 86 -5.17 -3.31 -14.69
N SER A 87 -6.37 -3.24 -14.09
CA SER A 87 -6.54 -3.35 -12.64
C SER A 87 -6.21 -4.74 -12.06
N ALA A 88 -6.08 -5.77 -12.89
CA ALA A 88 -5.62 -7.10 -12.51
C ALA A 88 -4.68 -7.66 -13.58
N VAL A 89 -3.56 -8.19 -13.14
CA VAL A 89 -2.52 -8.79 -14.01
C VAL A 89 -2.04 -10.08 -13.39
N ALA A 90 -2.05 -11.15 -14.18
CA ALA A 90 -1.48 -12.44 -13.81
C ALA A 90 -0.11 -12.64 -14.47
N VAL A 91 0.85 -13.15 -13.70
CA VAL A 91 2.21 -13.42 -14.16
C VAL A 91 2.73 -14.69 -13.51
N ARG A 92 3.48 -15.52 -14.24
CA ARG A 92 4.10 -16.72 -13.67
C ARG A 92 5.28 -16.37 -12.77
N GLU A 93 5.44 -17.10 -11.69
CA GLU A 93 6.58 -16.94 -10.78
C GLU A 93 7.91 -17.02 -11.53
N ASN A 94 8.87 -16.21 -11.12
CA ASN A 94 10.19 -16.02 -11.75
C ASN A 94 10.20 -15.32 -13.11
N GLN A 95 9.06 -14.86 -13.61
CA GLN A 95 9.02 -14.00 -14.80
C GLN A 95 9.20 -12.53 -14.43
N ASN A 96 9.41 -11.70 -15.45
CA ASN A 96 9.47 -10.25 -15.32
C ASN A 96 8.12 -9.65 -15.71
N ILE A 97 7.72 -8.61 -15.01
CA ILE A 97 6.54 -7.82 -15.33
C ILE A 97 6.85 -6.32 -15.22
N SER A 98 6.25 -5.53 -16.07
CA SER A 98 6.33 -4.06 -16.01
C SER A 98 4.93 -3.50 -15.86
N LEU A 99 4.70 -2.76 -14.77
CA LEU A 99 3.47 -2.04 -14.51
C LEU A 99 3.64 -0.61 -15.01
N VAL A 100 2.76 -0.15 -15.87
CA VAL A 100 2.78 1.20 -16.46
C VAL A 100 1.60 1.99 -15.91
N CYS A 101 1.84 3.25 -15.60
CA CYS A 101 0.81 4.19 -15.19
C CYS A 101 1.08 5.54 -15.84
N LYS A 102 0.08 6.04 -16.56
CA LYS A 102 0.12 7.33 -17.23
C LYS A 102 -0.93 8.25 -16.66
N ALA A 103 -0.58 9.51 -16.54
CA ALA A 103 -1.50 10.53 -16.09
C ALA A 103 -1.30 11.84 -16.86
N ASP A 104 -2.39 12.54 -17.08
CA ASP A 104 -2.42 13.90 -17.59
C ASP A 104 -2.75 14.89 -16.47
N GLY A 105 -2.53 16.18 -16.77
CA GLY A 105 -2.76 17.26 -15.83
C GLY A 105 -1.76 18.39 -16.05
N PHE A 106 -1.99 19.51 -15.40
CA PHE A 106 -1.03 20.64 -15.47
C PHE A 106 -0.85 21.31 -14.10
N PRO A 107 0.39 21.42 -13.61
CA PRO A 107 1.66 20.90 -14.13
C PRO A 107 1.64 19.37 -14.34
N THR A 108 2.56 18.85 -15.16
CA THR A 108 2.66 17.42 -15.44
C THR A 108 2.73 16.62 -14.14
N PRO A 109 1.84 15.63 -13.94
CA PRO A 109 1.81 14.84 -12.72
C PRO A 109 3.07 14.00 -12.55
N LYS A 110 3.49 13.83 -11.29
CA LYS A 110 4.49 12.85 -10.89
C LYS A 110 3.78 11.55 -10.51
N ILE A 111 4.31 10.44 -11.00
CA ILE A 111 3.81 9.10 -10.69
C ILE A 111 4.66 8.47 -9.61
N MET A 112 3.99 7.90 -8.61
CA MET A 112 4.62 7.14 -7.52
C MET A 112 3.91 5.82 -7.33
N TRP A 113 4.69 4.78 -7.01
CA TRP A 113 4.20 3.44 -6.74
C TRP A 113 4.44 3.06 -5.29
N ARG A 114 3.46 2.41 -4.67
CA ARG A 114 3.62 1.75 -3.38
C ARG A 114 2.76 0.50 -3.31
N ARG A 115 3.09 -0.43 -2.43
CA ARG A 115 2.21 -1.56 -2.13
C ARG A 115 1.12 -1.12 -1.15
N GLU A 116 -0.08 -1.67 -1.31
CA GLU A 116 -1.22 -1.37 -0.43
C GLU A 116 -1.00 -1.91 0.99
N ASP A 117 -0.32 -3.07 1.11
CA ASP A 117 0.04 -3.71 2.38
C ASP A 117 1.21 -3.03 3.13
N GLY A 118 1.78 -1.97 2.56
CA GLY A 118 2.92 -1.24 3.13
C GLY A 118 4.26 -1.97 3.03
N GLN A 119 4.30 -3.17 2.45
CA GLN A 119 5.56 -3.88 2.24
C GLN A 119 6.42 -3.18 1.19
N PRO A 120 7.76 -3.29 1.28
CA PRO A 120 8.64 -2.69 0.30
C PRO A 120 8.56 -3.41 -1.06
N ILE A 121 8.73 -2.65 -2.14
CA ILE A 121 8.81 -3.11 -3.52
C ILE A 121 10.25 -3.49 -3.84
N SER A 122 10.48 -4.69 -4.41
CA SER A 122 11.79 -5.13 -4.89
C SER A 122 12.03 -4.57 -6.29
N VAL A 123 12.81 -3.51 -6.42
CA VAL A 123 13.11 -2.87 -7.73
C VAL A 123 14.29 -3.55 -8.41
N GLU A 124 15.26 -4.01 -7.63
CA GLU A 124 16.45 -4.73 -8.06
C GLU A 124 16.76 -5.85 -7.07
N ARG A 125 17.63 -6.81 -7.46
CA ARG A 125 17.97 -8.01 -6.64
C ARG A 125 18.25 -7.73 -5.16
N ARG A 126 18.72 -6.52 -4.82
CA ARG A 126 19.10 -6.15 -3.44
C ARG A 126 18.51 -4.82 -2.97
N LYS A 127 17.74 -4.13 -3.85
CA LYS A 127 17.18 -2.83 -3.54
C LYS A 127 15.68 -2.93 -3.35
N LYS A 128 15.24 -2.66 -2.13
CA LYS A 128 13.83 -2.57 -1.75
C LYS A 128 13.50 -1.13 -1.40
N VAL A 129 12.37 -0.64 -1.90
CA VAL A 129 11.89 0.73 -1.65
C VAL A 129 10.43 0.68 -1.20
N THR A 130 10.04 1.55 -0.30
CA THR A 130 8.63 1.69 0.11
C THR A 130 7.81 2.50 -0.89
N VAL A 131 8.49 3.42 -1.59
CA VAL A 131 7.91 4.24 -2.66
C VAL A 131 8.89 4.23 -3.84
N TYR A 132 8.38 4.02 -5.03
CA TYR A 132 9.13 4.10 -6.28
C TYR A 132 8.55 5.22 -7.15
N GLU A 133 9.40 6.10 -7.68
CA GLU A 133 9.00 7.21 -8.57
C GLU A 133 9.29 6.83 -10.03
N GLY A 134 8.30 7.04 -10.89
CA GLY A 134 8.40 6.79 -12.33
C GLY A 134 7.12 6.23 -12.92
N ASP A 135 6.93 6.42 -14.22
CA ASP A 135 5.73 5.99 -14.97
C ASP A 135 5.65 4.47 -15.13
N SER A 136 6.79 3.79 -15.03
CA SER A 136 6.89 2.34 -15.23
C SER A 136 7.65 1.69 -14.09
N LEU A 137 7.01 0.75 -13.41
CA LEU A 137 7.59 -0.08 -12.36
C LEU A 137 7.91 -1.46 -12.92
N SER A 138 9.20 -1.78 -13.01
CA SER A 138 9.70 -3.08 -13.49
C SER A 138 10.01 -4.01 -12.32
N LEU A 139 9.31 -5.13 -12.24
CA LEU A 139 9.53 -6.19 -11.26
C LEU A 139 10.23 -7.37 -11.96
N GLN A 140 11.45 -7.67 -11.53
CA GLN A 140 12.28 -8.72 -12.15
C GLN A 140 12.21 -9.99 -11.33
N ARG A 141 11.95 -11.14 -12.00
CA ARG A 141 11.88 -12.47 -11.38
C ARG A 141 10.92 -12.46 -10.18
N ILE A 142 9.71 -12.00 -10.45
CA ILE A 142 8.68 -11.84 -9.41
C ILE A 142 8.46 -13.14 -8.63
N SER A 143 8.35 -13.03 -7.33
CA SER A 143 8.09 -14.14 -6.43
C SER A 143 6.66 -14.10 -5.88
N ARG A 144 6.17 -15.23 -5.38
CA ARG A 144 4.85 -15.33 -4.72
C ARG A 144 4.66 -14.36 -3.55
N THR A 145 5.73 -13.93 -2.91
CA THR A 145 5.70 -12.96 -1.79
C THR A 145 5.45 -11.52 -2.25
N GLU A 146 5.59 -11.27 -3.56
CA GLU A 146 5.35 -9.97 -4.17
C GLU A 146 3.94 -9.85 -4.76
N MET A 147 3.14 -10.92 -4.68
CA MET A 147 1.71 -10.89 -4.98
C MET A 147 0.98 -9.86 -4.11
N GLY A 148 -0.03 -9.21 -4.68
CA GLY A 148 -0.85 -8.24 -3.97
C GLY A 148 -1.16 -6.99 -4.76
N ALA A 149 -1.70 -5.99 -4.07
CA ALA A 149 -2.13 -4.74 -4.70
C ALA A 149 -1.02 -3.68 -4.68
N TYR A 150 -0.77 -3.14 -5.86
CA TYR A 150 0.11 -2.00 -6.10
C TYR A 150 -0.73 -0.78 -6.41
N LEU A 151 -0.40 0.33 -5.78
CA LEU A 151 -1.06 1.62 -5.98
C LEU A 151 -0.16 2.51 -6.83
N CYS A 152 -0.64 2.87 -8.02
CA CYS A 152 -0.10 3.98 -8.80
C CYS A 152 -0.77 5.27 -8.30
N ILE A 153 0.00 6.25 -7.91
CA ILE A 153 -0.47 7.53 -7.38
C ILE A 153 0.07 8.65 -8.26
N ALA A 154 -0.84 9.44 -8.83
CA ALA A 154 -0.51 10.62 -9.61
C ALA A 154 -0.77 11.91 -8.81
N THR A 155 0.21 12.80 -8.77
CA THR A 155 0.12 14.08 -8.08
C THR A 155 0.88 15.18 -8.82
N ASN A 156 0.32 16.39 -8.85
CA ASN A 156 0.96 17.58 -9.41
C ASN A 156 0.81 18.81 -8.52
N ALA A 157 0.63 18.60 -7.21
CA ALA A 157 0.35 19.63 -6.20
C ALA A 157 -1.01 20.36 -6.39
N VAL A 158 -1.83 19.92 -7.36
CA VAL A 158 -3.21 20.41 -7.55
C VAL A 158 -4.15 19.32 -7.02
N PRO A 159 -4.93 19.59 -5.97
CA PRO A 159 -5.84 18.59 -5.43
C PRO A 159 -7.06 18.35 -6.34
N PRO A 160 -7.65 17.12 -6.30
CA PRO A 160 -7.19 15.95 -5.56
C PRO A 160 -6.08 15.18 -6.29
N SER A 161 -5.19 14.53 -5.55
CA SER A 161 -4.34 13.49 -6.14
C SER A 161 -5.18 12.24 -6.40
N VAL A 162 -4.87 11.50 -7.44
CA VAL A 162 -5.61 10.30 -7.86
C VAL A 162 -4.75 9.05 -7.77
N SER A 163 -5.38 7.89 -7.59
CA SER A 163 -4.67 6.61 -7.55
C SER A 163 -5.42 5.52 -8.28
N LYS A 164 -4.65 4.62 -8.93
CA LYS A 164 -5.14 3.39 -9.55
C LYS A 164 -4.59 2.19 -8.79
N ARG A 165 -5.47 1.25 -8.46
CA ARG A 165 -5.13 0.00 -7.78
C ARG A 165 -4.94 -1.11 -8.82
N ILE A 166 -3.77 -1.74 -8.83
CA ILE A 166 -3.43 -2.84 -9.73
C ILE A 166 -3.11 -4.06 -8.89
N ILE A 167 -3.88 -5.14 -9.07
CA ILE A 167 -3.66 -6.42 -8.40
C ILE A 167 -2.70 -7.24 -9.25
N VAL A 168 -1.60 -7.66 -8.66
CA VAL A 168 -0.64 -8.56 -9.29
C VAL A 168 -0.80 -9.94 -8.68
N ASP A 169 -1.25 -10.91 -9.50
CA ASP A 169 -1.39 -12.30 -9.15
C ASP A 169 -0.18 -13.08 -9.69
N VAL A 170 0.56 -13.75 -8.79
CA VAL A 170 1.72 -14.54 -9.16
C VAL A 170 1.31 -16.01 -9.21
N GLU A 171 1.30 -16.57 -10.42
CA GLU A 171 0.89 -17.95 -10.67
C GLU A 171 2.05 -18.94 -10.51
N PHE A 172 1.81 -20.05 -9.80
CA PHE A 172 2.78 -21.13 -9.64
C PHE A 172 2.10 -22.49 -9.39
N SER A 173 2.80 -23.55 -9.77
CA SER A 173 2.37 -24.92 -9.50
C SER A 173 2.38 -25.23 -8.01
N PRO A 174 1.56 -26.18 -7.52
CA PRO A 174 1.54 -26.56 -6.13
C PRO A 174 2.91 -27.00 -5.64
N MET A 175 3.23 -26.59 -4.41
CA MET A 175 4.38 -27.07 -3.65
C MET A 175 3.87 -27.64 -2.33
N ILE A 176 4.32 -28.84 -1.97
CA ILE A 176 3.98 -29.48 -0.71
C ILE A 176 5.21 -29.56 0.18
N TRP A 177 5.03 -29.25 1.43
CA TRP A 177 5.99 -29.48 2.50
C TRP A 177 5.36 -30.33 3.60
N VAL A 178 6.07 -31.39 3.97
CA VAL A 178 5.64 -32.36 4.99
C VAL A 178 6.55 -32.22 6.21
N PRO A 179 6.02 -31.73 7.36
CA PRO A 179 6.84 -31.53 8.56
C PRO A 179 7.40 -32.85 9.12
N ASN A 180 6.58 -33.90 9.12
CA ASN A 180 6.90 -35.20 9.69
C ASN A 180 6.62 -36.30 8.66
N GLN A 181 7.64 -36.77 7.97
CA GLN A 181 7.51 -37.84 6.98
C GLN A 181 7.37 -39.24 7.60
N LEU A 182 7.68 -39.40 8.88
CA LEU A 182 7.61 -40.66 9.62
C LEU A 182 6.92 -40.42 10.97
N VAL A 183 5.74 -41.02 11.15
CA VAL A 183 4.92 -40.86 12.35
C VAL A 183 4.66 -42.19 12.97
N GLY A 184 5.00 -42.35 14.25
CA GLY A 184 4.72 -43.58 15.02
C GLY A 184 3.57 -43.38 15.99
N ALA A 185 2.65 -44.33 16.07
CA ALA A 185 1.56 -44.33 17.03
C ALA A 185 1.18 -45.75 17.46
N PRO A 186 0.69 -45.96 18.71
CA PRO A 186 0.19 -47.26 19.14
C PRO A 186 -1.17 -47.57 18.52
N ALA A 187 -1.47 -48.85 18.29
CA ALA A 187 -2.81 -49.28 17.93
C ALA A 187 -3.83 -48.88 19.02
N GLY A 188 -5.06 -48.54 18.61
CA GLY A 188 -6.14 -48.07 19.48
C GLY A 188 -6.10 -46.58 19.83
N THR A 189 -5.10 -45.83 19.38
CA THR A 189 -4.99 -44.39 19.60
C THR A 189 -5.43 -43.59 18.37
N ASP A 190 -5.65 -42.27 18.54
CA ASP A 190 -5.88 -41.34 17.44
C ASP A 190 -4.55 -40.71 17.05
N VAL A 191 -4.33 -40.49 15.75
CA VAL A 191 -3.15 -39.82 15.22
C VAL A 191 -3.55 -38.78 14.20
N THR A 192 -2.86 -37.65 14.22
CA THR A 192 -3.02 -36.61 13.20
C THR A 192 -1.73 -36.44 12.42
N VAL A 193 -1.85 -36.51 11.09
CA VAL A 193 -0.78 -36.20 10.14
C VAL A 193 -1.13 -34.94 9.36
N ASP A 194 -0.13 -34.15 8.98
CA ASP A 194 -0.34 -32.87 8.36
C ASP A 194 0.62 -32.58 7.20
N CYS A 195 0.12 -31.78 6.24
CA CYS A 195 0.86 -31.27 5.10
C CYS A 195 0.57 -29.81 4.91
N HIS A 196 1.57 -29.06 4.51
CA HIS A 196 1.42 -27.68 4.07
C HIS A 196 1.55 -27.61 2.56
N THR A 197 0.65 -26.88 1.90
CA THR A 197 0.70 -26.65 0.46
C THR A 197 0.65 -25.16 0.16
N GLU A 198 1.36 -24.76 -0.88
CA GLU A 198 1.30 -23.43 -1.47
C GLU A 198 0.96 -23.58 -2.95
N ALA A 199 -0.03 -22.84 -3.46
CA ALA A 199 -0.43 -22.87 -4.86
C ALA A 199 -1.20 -21.61 -5.25
N HIS A 200 -0.96 -21.12 -6.48
CA HIS A 200 -1.80 -20.11 -7.10
C HIS A 200 -1.82 -20.32 -8.63
N PRO A 201 -2.97 -20.43 -9.29
CA PRO A 201 -4.33 -20.50 -8.73
C PRO A 201 -4.49 -21.58 -7.67
N ARG A 202 -5.51 -21.42 -6.81
CA ARG A 202 -5.78 -22.31 -5.70
C ARG A 202 -5.84 -23.77 -6.16
N ALA A 203 -5.14 -24.65 -5.44
CA ALA A 203 -5.12 -26.06 -5.75
C ALA A 203 -6.27 -26.83 -5.09
N ILE A 204 -6.72 -27.88 -5.75
CA ILE A 204 -7.53 -28.92 -5.14
C ILE A 204 -6.58 -29.85 -4.40
N SER A 205 -6.77 -29.99 -3.07
CA SER A 205 -5.90 -30.76 -2.21
C SER A 205 -6.68 -31.86 -1.49
N TYR A 206 -6.13 -33.05 -1.44
CA TYR A 206 -6.79 -34.24 -0.87
C TYR A 206 -5.78 -35.26 -0.33
N TRP A 207 -6.27 -36.18 0.52
CA TRP A 207 -5.50 -37.25 1.08
C TRP A 207 -5.76 -38.57 0.34
N VAL A 208 -4.73 -39.39 0.20
CA VAL A 208 -4.79 -40.76 -0.38
C VAL A 208 -4.12 -41.72 0.55
N TYR A 209 -4.78 -42.84 0.79
CA TYR A 209 -4.25 -43.99 1.48
C TYR A 209 -4.43 -45.23 0.61
N ASP A 210 -3.40 -46.03 0.42
CA ASP A 210 -3.41 -47.26 -0.42
C ASP A 210 -4.04 -47.02 -1.81
N ASN A 211 -3.65 -45.91 -2.47
CA ASN A 211 -4.17 -45.43 -3.77
C ASN A 211 -5.68 -45.10 -3.79
N VAL A 212 -6.34 -45.05 -2.64
CA VAL A 212 -7.73 -44.63 -2.50
C VAL A 212 -7.83 -43.25 -1.85
N MET A 213 -8.69 -42.39 -2.39
CA MET A 213 -8.94 -41.09 -1.79
C MET A 213 -9.59 -41.26 -0.41
N VAL A 214 -9.01 -40.58 0.60
CA VAL A 214 -9.54 -40.58 1.96
C VAL A 214 -10.65 -39.55 2.06
N LEU A 215 -11.88 -40.01 2.25
CA LEU A 215 -13.03 -39.15 2.48
C LEU A 215 -13.31 -38.96 3.98
N PRO A 216 -13.89 -37.83 4.39
CA PRO A 216 -14.29 -37.59 5.77
C PRO A 216 -15.33 -38.66 6.22
N THR A 217 -15.04 -39.34 7.31
CA THR A 217 -15.89 -40.39 7.92
C THR A 217 -15.78 -40.33 9.45
N LYS A 218 -16.44 -41.24 10.17
CA LYS A 218 -16.20 -41.41 11.62
C LYS A 218 -14.76 -41.80 11.94
N LYS A 219 -14.09 -42.52 11.02
CA LYS A 219 -12.69 -42.93 11.13
C LYS A 219 -11.71 -41.86 10.77
N TYR A 220 -11.97 -41.10 9.70
CA TYR A 220 -11.11 -40.12 9.12
C TYR A 220 -11.70 -38.70 9.27
N ALA A 221 -11.02 -37.83 10.01
CA ALA A 221 -11.37 -36.41 10.05
C ALA A 221 -10.37 -35.61 9.20
N VAL A 222 -10.87 -34.98 8.16
CA VAL A 222 -10.07 -34.13 7.24
C VAL A 222 -10.41 -32.68 7.50
N THR A 223 -9.40 -31.84 7.76
CA THR A 223 -9.54 -30.40 7.91
C THR A 223 -8.50 -29.71 7.07
N THR A 224 -8.88 -28.56 6.47
CA THR A 224 -7.97 -27.72 5.71
C THR A 224 -8.14 -26.28 6.16
N GLU A 225 -7.07 -25.67 6.63
CA GLU A 225 -7.01 -24.26 7.00
C GLU A 225 -6.31 -23.51 5.88
N GLU A 226 -6.95 -22.47 5.35
CA GLU A 226 -6.45 -21.74 4.18
C GLU A 226 -6.18 -20.29 4.51
N ASN A 227 -5.07 -19.79 3.97
CA ASN A 227 -4.67 -18.39 4.10
C ASN A 227 -3.97 -17.93 2.80
N SER A 228 -4.66 -17.10 1.99
CA SER A 228 -4.17 -16.63 0.69
C SER A 228 -3.81 -17.81 -0.23
N TYR A 229 -2.55 -17.96 -0.64
CA TYR A 229 -2.06 -19.04 -1.48
C TYR A 229 -1.57 -20.25 -0.69
N ARG A 230 -1.69 -20.25 0.64
CA ARG A 230 -1.24 -21.32 1.55
C ARG A 230 -2.42 -22.11 2.07
N ALA A 231 -2.25 -23.41 2.21
CA ALA A 231 -3.20 -24.26 2.90
C ALA A 231 -2.47 -25.26 3.81
N HIS A 232 -3.05 -25.49 4.98
CA HIS A 232 -2.60 -26.49 5.95
C HIS A 232 -3.64 -27.60 6.01
N MET A 233 -3.25 -28.78 5.55
CA MET A 233 -4.09 -29.97 5.47
C MET A 233 -3.79 -30.89 6.65
N LYS A 234 -4.82 -31.26 7.41
CA LYS A 234 -4.71 -32.19 8.53
C LYS A 234 -5.62 -33.40 8.30
N LEU A 235 -5.08 -34.57 8.53
CA LEU A 235 -5.83 -35.82 8.53
C LEU A 235 -5.69 -36.48 9.90
N THR A 236 -6.80 -36.63 10.62
CA THR A 236 -6.85 -37.41 11.87
C THR A 236 -7.43 -38.79 11.60
N VAL A 237 -6.66 -39.81 11.89
CA VAL A 237 -7.08 -41.23 11.85
C VAL A 237 -7.42 -41.64 13.26
N ARG A 238 -8.67 -42.01 13.51
CA ARG A 238 -9.17 -42.37 14.84
C ARG A 238 -9.13 -43.85 15.08
N ASN A 239 -8.81 -44.24 16.33
CA ASN A 239 -8.78 -45.63 16.78
C ASN A 239 -7.99 -46.51 15.82
N LEU A 240 -6.67 -46.29 15.75
CA LEU A 240 -5.75 -46.99 14.83
C LEU A 240 -5.85 -48.51 14.95
N GLN A 241 -6.00 -49.18 13.82
CA GLN A 241 -5.95 -50.62 13.69
C GLN A 241 -4.76 -51.02 12.84
N THR A 242 -4.37 -52.31 12.88
CA THR A 242 -3.23 -52.84 12.12
C THR A 242 -3.28 -52.52 10.63
N GLY A 243 -4.49 -52.44 10.04
CA GLY A 243 -4.69 -52.11 8.63
C GLY A 243 -4.59 -50.61 8.30
N ASP A 244 -4.45 -49.73 9.32
CA ASP A 244 -4.32 -48.28 9.10
C ASP A 244 -2.84 -47.84 9.01
N PHE A 245 -1.90 -48.72 9.35
CA PHE A 245 -0.47 -48.41 9.23
C PHE A 245 0.00 -48.56 7.79
N GLY A 246 0.65 -47.54 7.27
CA GLY A 246 1.06 -47.49 5.88
C GLY A 246 1.43 -46.07 5.41
N ASN A 247 1.37 -45.86 4.12
CA ASN A 247 1.73 -44.58 3.50
C ASN A 247 0.49 -43.75 3.21
N TYR A 248 0.40 -42.60 3.88
CA TYR A 248 -0.58 -41.54 3.60
C TYR A 248 0.06 -40.50 2.70
N ARG A 249 -0.61 -40.19 1.58
CA ARG A 249 -0.15 -39.14 0.65
C ARG A 249 -1.09 -37.97 0.66
N CYS A 250 -0.55 -36.76 0.78
CA CYS A 250 -1.27 -35.53 0.50
C CYS A 250 -0.94 -35.12 -0.94
N ILE A 251 -1.96 -34.85 -1.73
CA ILE A 251 -1.85 -34.46 -3.14
C ILE A 251 -2.46 -33.09 -3.31
N SER A 252 -1.80 -32.22 -4.07
CA SER A 252 -2.26 -30.89 -4.39
C SER A 252 -2.11 -30.63 -5.89
N LYS A 253 -3.20 -30.22 -6.56
CA LYS A 253 -3.28 -30.08 -8.01
C LYS A 253 -3.96 -28.78 -8.40
N ASN A 254 -3.35 -28.02 -9.31
CA ASN A 254 -3.98 -26.88 -9.98
C ASN A 254 -3.79 -26.96 -11.51
N SER A 255 -4.16 -25.92 -12.25
CA SER A 255 -4.00 -25.85 -13.71
C SER A 255 -2.54 -25.88 -14.19
N LEU A 256 -1.57 -25.62 -13.30
CA LEU A 256 -0.15 -25.51 -13.63
C LEU A 256 0.65 -26.77 -13.28
N GLY A 257 0.10 -27.67 -12.46
CA GLY A 257 0.79 -28.89 -12.10
C GLY A 257 0.17 -29.62 -10.91
N GLU A 258 0.85 -30.70 -10.52
CA GLU A 258 0.47 -31.55 -9.41
C GLU A 258 1.72 -31.94 -8.61
N THR A 259 1.58 -32.00 -7.29
CA THR A 259 2.65 -32.37 -6.36
C THR A 259 2.08 -33.23 -5.25
N GLU A 260 2.87 -34.19 -4.77
CA GLU A 260 2.49 -35.05 -3.65
C GLU A 260 3.53 -35.02 -2.53
N GLY A 261 3.07 -35.21 -1.29
CA GLY A 261 3.89 -35.45 -0.11
C GLY A 261 3.51 -36.79 0.52
N SER A 262 4.45 -37.52 1.06
CA SER A 262 4.22 -38.86 1.66
C SER A 262 4.59 -38.87 3.13
N ILE A 263 3.71 -39.48 3.95
CA ILE A 263 3.88 -39.69 5.38
C ILE A 263 3.70 -41.17 5.66
N ARG A 264 4.71 -41.79 6.25
CA ARG A 264 4.62 -43.19 6.70
C ARG A 264 4.17 -43.22 8.16
N LEU A 265 2.98 -43.81 8.37
CA LEU A 265 2.47 -44.15 9.70
C LEU A 265 2.87 -45.55 10.05
N TYR A 266 3.56 -45.77 11.19
CA TYR A 266 3.98 -47.07 11.65
C TYR A 266 3.55 -47.33 13.08
N GLU A 267 3.37 -48.60 13.44
CA GLU A 267 2.97 -49.03 14.76
C GLU A 267 4.15 -49.00 15.74
N ILE A 268 3.93 -48.40 16.90
CA ILE A 268 4.86 -48.50 18.04
C ILE A 268 4.18 -49.29 19.16
N PRO A 269 4.92 -50.19 19.85
CA PRO A 269 4.34 -50.93 20.96
C PRO A 269 3.90 -50.00 22.08
N MET A 270 2.74 -50.28 22.68
CA MET A 270 2.36 -49.56 23.91
C MET A 270 3.40 -49.86 25.00
N PRO A 271 3.79 -48.84 25.81
CA PRO A 271 4.63 -49.12 26.97
C PRO A 271 3.91 -50.13 27.86
N SER A 272 4.53 -51.31 28.08
CA SER A 272 3.98 -52.29 29.00
C SER A 272 3.86 -51.65 30.37
N THR A 273 2.65 -51.66 30.94
CA THR A 273 2.43 -51.26 32.33
C THR A 273 3.39 -52.05 33.18
N SER A 274 4.30 -51.41 33.91
CA SER A 274 5.23 -52.06 34.85
C SER A 274 4.45 -53.05 35.71
N PRO A 275 4.99 -54.28 35.91
CA PRO A 275 4.33 -55.24 36.77
C PRO A 275 4.11 -54.60 38.14
N LYS A 276 2.89 -54.76 38.70
CA LYS A 276 2.55 -54.40 40.07
C LYS A 276 3.66 -54.91 40.98
N ALA A 277 4.29 -54.00 41.70
CA ALA A 277 5.22 -54.35 42.77
C ALA A 277 4.50 -55.37 43.70
N THR A 278 4.97 -56.61 43.69
CA THR A 278 4.53 -57.61 44.61
C THR A 278 4.92 -57.13 46.01
N GLU A 279 3.94 -56.88 46.87
CA GLU A 279 4.17 -56.59 48.28
C GLU A 279 4.95 -57.71 48.90
N MET A 280 6.26 -57.59 49.10
CA MET A 280 7.02 -58.37 49.99
C MET A 280 6.61 -58.06 51.41
N LYS A 281 5.89 -58.98 52.07
CA LYS A 281 5.65 -58.93 53.50
C LYS A 281 6.99 -58.86 54.22
N SER A 282 7.26 -57.70 54.85
CA SER A 282 8.37 -57.55 55.75
C SER A 282 8.14 -58.27 57.01
N THR A 283 8.85 -59.39 57.23
CA THR A 283 9.07 -59.92 58.58
C THR A 283 10.04 -59.02 59.31
N ALA A 284 9.53 -58.50 60.42
CA ALA A 284 10.27 -57.64 61.33
C ALA A 284 11.41 -58.46 62.00
N ASN A 285 12.62 -57.91 61.93
CA ASN A 285 13.65 -58.19 62.91
C ASN A 285 14.29 -56.88 63.36
N LYS A 286 14.12 -56.66 64.67
CA LYS A 286 14.76 -55.63 65.41
C LYS A 286 16.25 -55.89 65.51
N GLU A 287 17.08 -54.94 65.10
CA GLU A 287 18.34 -54.61 65.85
C GLU A 287 18.85 -53.20 65.62
N SER A 288 19.18 -52.66 66.67
CA SER A 288 19.64 -51.41 67.21
C SER A 288 20.68 -50.61 66.38
N VAL A 289 20.41 -49.29 66.38
CA VAL A 289 21.31 -48.15 66.71
C VAL A 289 22.66 -48.07 66.02
N ARG A 290 22.81 -47.04 65.18
CA ARG A 290 23.88 -46.03 65.33
C ARG A 290 23.57 -44.77 64.52
N ARG A 291 23.38 -43.67 65.28
CA ARG A 291 23.39 -42.32 64.74
C ARG A 291 24.81 -41.98 64.29
N VAL A 292 24.92 -41.47 63.10
CA VAL A 292 26.02 -40.59 62.73
C VAL A 292 25.39 -39.34 62.03
N ASN A 293 25.51 -38.25 62.72
CA ASN A 293 25.29 -36.89 62.18
C ASN A 293 26.44 -36.55 61.25
N VAL A 294 26.13 -36.17 59.99
CA VAL A 294 27.02 -35.30 59.25
C VAL A 294 26.19 -34.20 58.62
N SER A 295 26.65 -33.04 58.91
CA SER A 295 26.06 -31.73 58.73
C SER A 295 25.99 -31.27 57.26
N ARG A 296 24.94 -30.48 56.97
CA ARG A 296 24.90 -29.26 56.16
C ARG A 296 25.95 -29.06 55.10
N ALA A 297 25.50 -29.02 53.85
CA ALA A 297 26.01 -28.05 52.88
C ALA A 297 24.89 -27.65 51.88
N ILE A 298 24.33 -26.54 52.12
CA ILE A 298 24.10 -25.35 51.27
C ILE A 298 23.35 -25.63 49.96
N GLN A 299 22.05 -25.39 50.01
CA GLN A 299 21.24 -24.84 48.94
C GLN A 299 21.78 -23.51 48.47
N ARG A 300 22.04 -23.35 47.22
CA ARG A 300 21.99 -22.07 46.53
C ARG A 300 21.12 -22.22 45.27
N GLU A 301 19.91 -21.83 45.45
CA GLU A 301 18.94 -21.45 44.43
C GLU A 301 19.46 -20.20 43.71
N VAL A 302 19.65 -20.29 42.41
CA VAL A 302 19.88 -19.13 41.54
C VAL A 302 18.64 -18.96 40.70
N THR A 303 17.74 -18.12 41.16
CA THR A 303 16.64 -17.54 40.40
C THR A 303 17.22 -16.40 39.58
N GLU A 304 17.44 -16.59 38.30
CA GLU A 304 17.65 -15.50 37.36
C GLU A 304 16.30 -15.05 36.82
N ARG A 305 15.90 -13.84 37.21
CA ARG A 305 14.85 -13.06 36.55
C ARG A 305 15.45 -12.36 35.33
N PRO A 306 14.79 -12.30 34.19
CA PRO A 306 15.24 -11.43 33.10
C PRO A 306 14.93 -9.98 33.44
N SER A 307 15.99 -9.17 33.45
CA SER A 307 15.93 -7.72 33.60
C SER A 307 15.33 -7.08 32.36
N VAL A 308 14.23 -6.35 32.56
CA VAL A 308 13.66 -5.43 31.58
C VAL A 308 14.59 -4.24 31.43
N VAL A 309 15.26 -4.14 30.30
CA VAL A 309 16.02 -2.95 29.91
C VAL A 309 15.02 -1.88 29.45
N ARG A 310 14.84 -0.90 30.31
CA ARG A 310 14.10 0.34 30.05
C ARG A 310 15.01 1.26 29.26
N ALA A 311 14.81 1.37 27.94
CA ALA A 311 15.48 2.37 27.13
C ALA A 311 14.99 3.77 27.53
N GLN A 312 15.92 4.58 28.03
CA GLN A 312 15.73 6.03 28.20
C GLN A 312 15.72 6.66 26.80
N LEU A 313 14.63 7.39 26.50
CA LEU A 313 14.60 8.33 25.39
C LEU A 313 15.46 9.55 25.76
N ASP A 314 16.63 9.64 25.19
CA ASP A 314 17.39 10.88 25.14
C ASP A 314 16.72 11.83 24.13
N ARG A 315 16.22 12.95 24.67
CA ARG A 315 15.74 14.10 23.89
C ARG A 315 16.92 14.72 23.15
N ALA A 316 16.88 14.67 21.82
CA ALA A 316 17.72 15.53 20.99
C ALA A 316 17.21 16.98 21.03
N PRO A 317 18.11 17.98 21.00
CA PRO A 317 17.71 19.38 21.06
C PRO A 317 17.04 19.85 19.77
N GLU A 318 15.94 20.54 19.90
CA GLU A 318 15.29 21.32 18.87
C GLU A 318 16.32 22.30 18.26
N ARG A 319 16.60 22.14 16.98
CA ARG A 319 17.28 23.18 16.19
C ARG A 319 16.20 24.01 15.52
N ASP A 320 16.15 25.28 15.91
CA ASP A 320 15.40 26.34 15.30
C ASP A 320 15.63 26.36 13.78
N ALA A 321 14.60 26.01 13.00
CA ALA A 321 14.55 26.25 11.58
C ALA A 321 14.13 27.71 11.37
N ALA A 322 15.12 28.56 11.14
CA ALA A 322 14.90 29.93 10.73
C ALA A 322 14.13 29.96 9.40
N HIS A 323 12.92 30.49 9.44
CA HIS A 323 12.15 30.88 8.27
C HIS A 323 12.90 31.99 7.51
N HIS A 324 13.57 31.65 6.43
CA HIS A 324 14.00 32.62 5.43
C HIS A 324 12.78 33.04 4.59
N VAL A 325 12.16 34.11 5.04
CA VAL A 325 11.21 34.89 4.22
C VAL A 325 12.02 35.63 3.18
N TYR A 326 11.91 35.26 1.92
CA TYR A 326 12.43 36.03 0.79
C TYR A 326 11.64 37.35 0.68
N ARG A 327 12.26 38.40 1.13
CA ARG A 327 11.76 39.77 0.98
C ARG A 327 12.23 40.29 -0.39
N ALA A 328 11.29 40.44 -1.31
CA ALA A 328 11.55 41.13 -2.58
C ALA A 328 11.97 42.60 -2.34
N PRO A 329 12.90 43.15 -3.14
CA PRO A 329 13.36 44.52 -2.96
C PRO A 329 12.25 45.51 -3.24
N HIS A 330 12.10 46.51 -2.35
CA HIS A 330 11.21 47.66 -2.51
C HIS A 330 11.68 48.51 -3.69
N PRO A 331 10.78 48.96 -4.57
CA PRO A 331 11.08 50.06 -5.48
C PRO A 331 11.02 51.39 -4.72
N GLN A 332 12.03 52.23 -4.96
CA GLN A 332 12.17 53.56 -4.40
C GLN A 332 10.98 54.44 -4.74
N HIS A 333 10.59 55.26 -3.77
CA HIS A 333 9.57 56.30 -3.88
C HIS A 333 9.88 57.30 -4.99
N ALA A 334 9.02 57.37 -6.01
CA ALA A 334 8.84 58.57 -6.82
C ALA A 334 7.52 59.20 -6.42
N SER A 335 7.59 60.37 -5.81
CA SER A 335 6.45 61.21 -5.49
C SER A 335 5.85 61.76 -6.78
N GLY A 336 4.68 61.28 -7.15
CA GLY A 336 3.91 61.79 -8.29
C GLY A 336 2.45 61.42 -8.08
N THR A 337 1.63 62.45 -8.03
CA THR A 337 0.18 62.49 -7.87
C THR A 337 -0.53 61.39 -8.64
N SER A 338 -1.34 60.65 -7.93
CA SER A 338 -2.09 59.49 -8.43
C SER A 338 -3.10 59.87 -9.50
N PRO A 339 -3.23 59.06 -10.51
CA PRO A 339 -4.56 58.65 -10.92
C PRO A 339 -4.67 57.15 -11.28
N HIS A 340 -5.78 56.57 -10.86
CA HIS A 340 -6.37 55.31 -11.34
C HIS A 340 -5.53 54.03 -11.20
N ARG A 341 -5.65 53.39 -10.05
CA ARG A 341 -5.10 52.06 -9.78
C ARG A 341 -5.98 50.99 -10.45
N CYS A 342 -5.44 50.28 -11.45
CA CYS A 342 -5.83 48.92 -11.79
C CYS A 342 -5.22 48.01 -10.73
N TRP A 343 -5.93 47.65 -9.66
CA TRP A 343 -5.30 47.09 -8.46
C TRP A 343 -5.67 45.65 -8.14
N GLN A 344 -4.72 44.88 -7.94
CA GLN A 344 -4.17 43.96 -6.90
C GLN A 344 -5.12 43.10 -6.07
N GLN A 345 -6.44 43.17 -6.16
CA GLN A 345 -7.35 42.22 -5.50
C GLN A 345 -7.77 41.05 -6.39
N SER A 346 -7.40 41.01 -7.66
CA SER A 346 -7.80 39.96 -8.60
C SER A 346 -7.22 38.57 -8.29
N PHE A 347 -6.14 38.46 -7.53
CA PHE A 347 -5.54 37.15 -7.18
C PHE A 347 -6.37 36.36 -6.18
N PHE A 348 -7.10 36.99 -5.26
CA PHE A 348 -7.92 36.31 -4.28
C PHE A 348 -9.31 35.89 -4.79
N VAL A 349 -9.89 36.66 -5.70
CA VAL A 349 -11.23 36.39 -6.23
C VAL A 349 -11.24 35.21 -7.21
N ILE A 350 -10.20 35.03 -8.00
CA ILE A 350 -10.08 33.93 -8.97
C ILE A 350 -9.90 32.57 -8.24
N ILE A 351 -9.13 32.54 -7.13
CA ILE A 351 -8.94 31.33 -6.32
C ILE A 351 -10.24 30.94 -5.57
N MET A 352 -11.00 31.91 -5.07
CA MET A 352 -12.27 31.63 -4.38
C MET A 352 -13.39 31.13 -5.29
N LEU A 353 -13.46 31.56 -6.55
CA LEU A 353 -14.49 31.08 -7.48
C LEU A 353 -14.26 29.63 -7.95
N VAL A 354 -13.02 29.19 -8.06
CA VAL A 354 -12.69 27.78 -8.36
C VAL A 354 -13.05 26.87 -7.18
N GLN A 355 -12.91 27.30 -5.93
CA GLN A 355 -13.31 26.53 -4.75
C GLN A 355 -14.83 26.45 -4.55
N MET A 356 -15.61 27.43 -4.97
CA MET A 356 -17.08 27.36 -4.85
C MET A 356 -17.77 26.42 -5.84
N PHE A 357 -17.16 26.06 -6.95
CA PHE A 357 -17.72 25.10 -7.91
C PHE A 357 -17.52 23.64 -7.49
N PHE A 358 -16.53 23.32 -6.65
CA PHE A 358 -16.29 21.96 -6.15
C PHE A 358 -17.17 21.55 -4.94
N ILE A 359 -17.88 22.48 -4.29
CA ILE A 359 -18.72 22.18 -3.10
C ILE A 359 -20.18 21.85 -3.48
N ARG A 360 -20.57 21.86 -4.75
CA ARG A 360 -21.96 21.59 -5.19
C ARG A 360 -22.18 20.36 -6.05
N LEU A 361 -21.26 19.37 -5.98
CA LEU A 361 -21.48 18.04 -6.55
C LEU A 361 -21.13 16.97 -5.49
N VAL A 362 -22.01 16.82 -4.54
CA VAL A 362 -22.31 15.60 -3.79
C VAL A 362 -23.81 15.47 -3.75
#